data_304c071fb1b9c8cd47de34face6bf453
#
_entry.id   304c071fb1b9c8cd47de34face6bf453
#
_cell.length_a   1.000
_cell.length_b   1.000
_cell.length_c   1.000
_cell.angle_alpha   90.00
_cell.angle_beta   90.00
_cell.angle_gamma   90.00
#
_symmetry.space_group_name_H-M   'P 1'
#
loop_
_entity.id
_entity.type
_entity.pdbx_description
1 polymer ?
#
loop_
_entity_poly.entity_id
_entity_poly.type
_entity_poly.pdbx_seq_one_letter_code
_entity_poly.pdbx_strand_id
1 'polypeptide(L)' 'MSTPGGSHGGTVWEYATVPLLTHATKQILDQWGADGWELVSVLPGPTGEQLIAFLKRPKAA' A
#
# COMPACT_ATOMS: atom_id res chain seq x y z
N MET A 1 -1.89 -21.67 -10.35
CA MET A 1 -1.94 -21.10 -10.62
C MET A 1 -2.00 -20.26 -11.36
N SER A 2 -2.14 -19.78 -11.61
CA SER A 2 -2.37 -19.21 -12.27
C SER A 2 -1.92 -18.51 -13.02
N THR A 3 -2.02 -18.07 -13.45
CA THR A 3 -1.78 -17.54 -14.16
C THR A 3 -1.45 -16.70 -14.57
N PRO A 4 -1.03 -16.62 -14.68
CA PRO A 4 -0.65 -15.69 -15.10
C PRO A 4 -1.29 -14.91 -15.70
N GLY A 5 -1.82 -14.92 -15.29
CA GLY A 5 -2.63 -14.10 -15.68
C GLY A 5 -2.38 -12.89 -16.30
N GLY A 6 -1.51 -12.27 -16.00
CA GLY A 6 -1.28 -11.02 -16.60
C GLY A 6 -1.53 -11.01 -18.05
N SER A 7 -1.69 -12.13 -18.56
CA SER A 7 -1.91 -12.24 -19.97
C SER A 7 -3.16 -11.56 -20.44
N HIS A 8 -4.05 -11.13 -19.60
CA HIS A 8 -5.29 -10.62 -20.13
C HIS A 8 -5.46 -9.15 -19.90
N GLY A 9 -4.44 -8.41 -19.94
CA GLY A 9 -4.57 -6.98 -19.99
C GLY A 9 -5.17 -6.34 -18.77
N GLY A 10 -5.20 -7.06 -17.67
CA GLY A 10 -5.65 -6.45 -16.44
C GLY A 10 -4.64 -5.45 -15.92
N THR A 11 -5.05 -4.69 -14.95
CA THR A 11 -4.18 -3.73 -14.31
C THR A 11 -3.04 -4.43 -13.61
N VAL A 12 -1.84 -3.92 -13.80
CA VAL A 12 -0.68 -4.37 -13.07
C VAL A 12 -0.48 -3.43 -11.89
N TRP A 13 -0.28 -3.98 -10.72
CA TRP A 13 -0.20 -3.20 -9.48
C TRP A 13 1.22 -3.19 -8.96
N GLU A 14 1.61 -2.10 -8.34
CA GLU A 14 2.81 -2.07 -7.51
C GLU A 14 2.39 -1.84 -6.07
N TYR A 15 3.20 -2.34 -5.14
CA TYR A 15 2.87 -2.34 -3.73
C TYR A 15 3.94 -1.67 -2.92
N ALA A 16 3.53 -1.06 -1.83
CA ALA A 16 4.44 -0.46 -0.87
C ALA A 16 4.07 -0.89 0.54
N THR A 17 5.07 -1.05 1.38
CA THR A 17 4.88 -1.31 2.80
C THR A 17 5.49 -0.15 3.54
N VAL A 18 4.73 0.52 4.38
CA VAL A 18 5.24 1.70 5.06
C VAL A 18 4.89 1.67 6.53
N PRO A 19 5.81 2.11 7.38
CA PRO A 19 5.48 2.24 8.80
C PRO A 19 4.60 3.46 9.01
N LEU A 20 3.58 3.31 9.85
CA LEU A 20 2.73 4.40 10.25
C LEU A 20 2.95 4.67 11.73
N LEU A 21 3.32 5.89 12.05
CA LEU A 21 3.37 6.30 13.45
C LEU A 21 1.94 6.53 13.91
N THR A 22 1.59 5.99 15.07
CA THR A 22 0.21 6.00 15.51
C THR A 22 -0.34 7.41 15.72
N HIS A 23 0.54 8.38 15.95
CA HIS A 23 0.10 9.77 16.15
C HIS A 23 0.11 10.60 14.88
N ALA A 24 0.41 10.00 13.74
CA ALA A 24 0.50 10.73 12.49
C ALA A 24 -0.03 9.92 11.31
N THR A 25 -0.96 9.03 11.56
CA THR A 25 -1.43 8.10 10.52
C THR A 25 -2.05 8.84 9.34
N LYS A 26 -2.89 9.82 9.62
CA LYS A 26 -3.57 10.53 8.54
C LYS A 26 -2.59 11.28 7.66
N GLN A 27 -1.63 11.95 8.28
CA GLN A 27 -0.66 12.74 7.51
C GLN A 27 0.15 11.85 6.58
N ILE A 28 0.59 10.72 7.10
CA ILE A 28 1.41 9.81 6.31
C ILE A 28 0.58 9.22 5.18
N LEU A 29 -0.63 8.77 5.48
CA LEU A 29 -1.49 8.19 4.45
C LEU A 29 -1.89 9.20 3.39
N ASP A 30 -2.13 10.45 3.79
CA ASP A 30 -2.46 11.48 2.81
C ASP A 30 -1.31 11.74 1.85
N GLN A 31 -0.07 11.69 2.35
CA GLN A 31 1.09 11.87 1.47
C GLN A 31 1.16 10.77 0.43
N TRP A 32 0.96 9.53 0.85
CA TRP A 32 0.99 8.41 -0.09
C TRP A 32 -0.20 8.46 -1.06
N GLY A 33 -1.38 8.82 -0.53
CA GLY A 33 -2.55 8.95 -1.38
C GLY A 33 -2.39 10.02 -2.44
N ALA A 34 -1.68 11.10 -2.12
CA ALA A 34 -1.44 12.16 -3.10
C ALA A 34 -0.61 11.66 -4.29
N ASP A 35 0.16 10.60 -4.09
CA ASP A 35 0.93 9.98 -5.16
C ASP A 35 0.16 8.85 -5.84
N GLY A 36 -1.11 8.71 -5.55
CA GLY A 36 -1.93 7.71 -6.22
C GLY A 36 -2.01 6.36 -5.52
N TRP A 37 -1.48 6.27 -4.30
CA TRP A 37 -1.51 5.01 -3.57
C TRP A 37 -2.83 4.81 -2.87
N GLU A 38 -3.29 3.57 -2.86
CA GLU A 38 -4.51 3.15 -2.19
C GLU A 38 -4.17 2.21 -1.05
N LEU A 39 -4.75 2.45 0.12
CA LEU A 39 -4.52 1.60 1.28
C LEU A 39 -5.22 0.26 1.11
N VAL A 40 -4.48 -0.81 1.30
CA VAL A 40 -5.02 -2.17 1.22
C VAL A 40 -5.29 -2.71 2.62
N SER A 41 -4.34 -2.56 3.53
CA SER A 41 -4.45 -3.15 4.85
C SER A 41 -3.50 -2.46 5.80
N VAL A 42 -3.80 -2.56 7.08
CA VAL A 42 -2.93 -2.05 8.13
C VAL A 42 -2.81 -3.13 9.20
N LEU A 43 -1.61 -3.43 9.61
CA LEU A 43 -1.34 -4.41 10.64
C LEU A 43 -0.52 -3.79 11.75
N PRO A 44 -0.60 -4.33 12.98
CA PRO A 44 0.27 -3.84 14.04
C PRO A 44 1.73 -4.09 13.71
N GLY A 45 2.57 -3.13 14.02
CA GLY A 45 3.99 -3.31 13.88
C GLY A 45 4.58 -4.06 15.08
N PRO A 46 5.90 -4.22 15.07
CA PRO A 46 6.57 -4.97 16.14
C PRO A 46 6.52 -4.26 17.50
N THR A 47 6.24 -2.97 17.52
CA THR A 47 6.08 -2.24 18.76
C THR A 47 4.69 -1.62 18.79
N GLY A 48 4.24 -1.20 19.96
CA GLY A 48 2.93 -0.60 20.07
C GLY A 48 2.80 0.78 19.48
N GLU A 49 3.89 1.36 18.99
CA GLU A 49 3.87 2.72 18.49
C GLU A 49 3.85 2.82 17.00
N GLN A 50 3.89 1.71 16.31
CA GLN A 50 3.90 1.68 14.86
C GLN A 50 2.88 0.71 14.34
N LEU A 51 2.32 1.08 13.20
CA LEU A 51 1.51 0.18 12.38
C LEU A 51 2.22 0.02 11.06
N ILE A 52 1.92 -1.06 10.36
CA ILE A 52 2.48 -1.28 9.03
C ILE A 52 1.34 -1.18 8.04
N ALA A 53 1.45 -0.28 7.09
CA ALA A 53 0.45 -0.10 6.05
C ALA A 53 0.92 -0.76 4.77
N PHE A 54 0.00 -1.43 4.12
CA PHE A 54 0.22 -2.03 2.81
C PHE A 54 -0.60 -1.24 1.81
N LEU A 55 0.07 -0.69 0.80
CA LEU A 55 -0.59 0.14 -0.19
C LEU A 55 -0.32 -0.41 -1.57
N LYS A 56 -1.18 -0.03 -2.51
CA LYS A 56 -1.00 -0.41 -3.91
C LYS A 56 -1.37 0.75 -4.80
N ARG A 57 -0.86 0.72 -6.00
CA ARG A 57 -1.31 1.64 -7.04
C ARG A 57 -1.06 0.99 -8.40
N PRO A 58 -1.79 1.41 -9.43
CA PRO A 58 -1.52 0.89 -10.76
C PRO A 58 -0.10 1.23 -11.17
N LYS A 59 0.60 0.24 -11.70
CA LYS A 59 1.96 0.46 -12.14
C LYS A 59 1.93 1.18 -13.47
N ALA A 60 2.73 2.22 -13.59
CA ALA A 60 2.81 2.96 -14.84
C ALA A 60 3.40 2.08 -15.93
N ALA A 61 2.83 2.22 -17.10
CA ALA A 61 3.27 1.43 -18.23
C ALA A 61 4.66 1.90 -18.71
#